data_064c72492b03b7e6399c3ad2f2f92fbc
#
_entry.id   064c72492b03b7e6399c3ad2f2f92fbc
#
_cell.length_a   1.000
_cell.length_b   1.000
_cell.length_c   1.000
_cell.angle_alpha   90.00
_cell.angle_beta   90.00
_cell.angle_gamma   90.00
#
_symmetry.space_group_name_H-M   'P 1'
#
loop_
_entity.id
_entity.type
_entity.pdbx_description
1 polymer ?
#
loop_
_entity_poly.entity_id
_entity_poly.type
_entity_poly.pdbx_seq_one_letter_code
_entity_poly.pdbx_strand_id
1 'polypeptide(L)'
;WLKEYKTFRSLGRDKYWNEHSVQVPERLAALYPASITQLSPYAFHYPLYDAAGLRSMFVEEREFPGAYLHHLWESFSWNDYLSKLTPDIVQQKETTYNLIARRFL
;
A
#
# COMPACT_ATOMS: atom_id res chain seq x y z
N TRP A 1 14.03 -6.38 15.87
CA TRP A 1 13.56 -5.06 15.41
C TRP A 1 13.76 -3.99 16.50
N LEU A 2 13.19 -4.14 17.67
CA LEU A 2 13.32 -3.16 18.76
C LEU A 2 14.78 -2.82 19.14
N LYS A 3 15.70 -3.76 19.04
CA LYS A 3 17.13 -3.50 19.27
C LYS A 3 17.73 -2.58 18.21
N GLU A 4 17.27 -2.69 16.97
CA GLU A 4 17.74 -1.87 15.85
C GLU A 4 17.22 -0.43 15.94
N TYR A 5 16.09 -0.22 16.59
CA TYR A 5 15.56 1.12 16.84
C TYR A 5 16.43 1.97 17.77
N LYS A 6 17.38 1.37 18.48
CA LYS A 6 18.34 2.13 19.33
C LYS A 6 19.27 3.02 18.51
N THR A 7 19.39 2.78 17.22
CA THR A 7 20.20 3.55 16.29
C THR A 7 19.37 4.52 15.44
N PHE A 8 18.27 5.00 15.96
CA PHE A 8 17.41 5.97 15.29
C PHE A 8 18.21 7.22 14.93
N ARG A 9 18.71 7.28 13.69
CA ARG A 9 19.65 8.30 13.23
C ARG A 9 19.07 9.70 13.25
N SER A 10 17.77 9.82 13.19
CA SER A 10 17.08 11.11 13.04
C SER A 10 16.32 11.57 14.28
N LEU A 11 16.56 10.94 15.44
CA LEU A 11 15.80 11.27 16.67
C LEU A 11 14.28 11.30 16.44
N GLY A 12 13.76 10.36 15.66
CA GLY A 12 12.35 10.31 15.29
C GLY A 12 11.93 11.24 14.13
N ARG A 13 12.86 11.91 13.48
CA ARG A 13 12.60 12.79 12.32
C ARG A 13 12.92 12.07 11.01
N ASP A 14 12.63 10.93 10.79
CA ASP A 14 12.64 10.14 9.55
C ASP A 14 13.51 10.69 8.39
N LYS A 15 14.79 10.99 8.69
CA LYS A 15 15.76 11.46 7.70
C LYS A 15 15.99 10.42 6.59
N TYR A 16 15.75 9.15 6.92
CA TYR A 16 15.85 8.00 6.04
C TYR A 16 14.51 7.25 6.07
N TRP A 17 13.52 7.79 5.37
CA TRP A 17 12.11 7.38 5.43
C TRP A 17 11.86 5.87 5.25
N ASN A 18 12.74 5.16 4.56
CA ASN A 18 12.60 3.71 4.35
C ASN A 18 13.49 2.87 5.27
N GLU A 19 14.32 3.46 6.14
CA GLU A 19 15.30 2.71 6.94
C GLU A 19 14.63 1.71 7.88
N HIS A 20 13.70 2.17 8.70
CA HIS A 20 13.06 1.33 9.71
C HIS A 20 11.85 0.55 9.18
N SER A 21 11.19 1.07 8.19
CA SER A 21 9.99 0.45 7.62
C SER A 21 10.28 -0.57 6.52
N VAL A 22 11.41 -0.46 5.83
CA VAL A 22 11.77 -1.32 4.70
C VAL A 22 13.12 -2.03 4.94
N GLN A 23 14.21 -1.27 5.10
CA GLN A 23 15.57 -1.85 5.11
C GLN A 23 15.84 -2.71 6.34
N VAL A 24 15.38 -2.31 7.53
CA VAL A 24 15.55 -3.11 8.75
C VAL A 24 14.73 -4.40 8.68
N PRO A 25 13.44 -4.39 8.35
CA PRO A 25 12.67 -5.63 8.15
C PRO A 25 13.28 -6.57 7.11
N GLU A 26 13.73 -6.04 5.96
CA GLU A 26 14.36 -6.84 4.91
C GLU A 26 15.62 -7.55 5.43
N ARG A 27 16.52 -6.81 6.09
CA ARG A 27 17.72 -7.37 6.70
C ARG A 27 17.40 -8.43 7.76
N LEU A 28 16.41 -8.18 8.62
CA LEU A 28 15.99 -9.13 9.65
C LEU A 28 15.38 -10.39 9.04
N ALA A 29 14.59 -10.27 7.98
CA ALA A 29 14.03 -11.42 7.28
C ALA A 29 15.12 -12.30 6.66
N ALA A 30 16.18 -11.69 6.12
CA ALA A 30 17.34 -12.43 5.60
C ALA A 30 18.13 -13.13 6.70
N LEU A 31 18.26 -12.51 7.89
CA LEU A 31 18.99 -13.07 9.02
C LEU A 31 18.20 -14.16 9.78
N TYR A 32 16.88 -14.07 9.79
CA TYR A 32 16.02 -14.94 10.57
C TYR A 32 14.87 -15.53 9.72
N PRO A 33 15.18 -16.24 8.63
CA PRO A 33 14.16 -16.73 7.69
C PRO A 33 13.17 -17.72 8.31
N ALA A 34 13.59 -18.45 9.35
CA ALA A 34 12.70 -19.37 10.08
C ALA A 34 11.68 -18.67 11.00
N SER A 35 11.92 -17.39 11.33
CA SER A 35 11.09 -16.62 12.27
C SER A 35 10.25 -15.55 11.60
N ILE A 36 10.49 -15.28 10.33
CA ILE A 36 9.84 -14.20 9.57
C ILE A 36 9.32 -14.75 8.24
N THR A 37 8.01 -14.71 8.06
CA THR A 37 7.38 -15.05 6.78
C THR A 37 7.28 -13.80 5.92
N GLN A 38 7.96 -13.80 4.78
CA GLN A 38 7.81 -12.76 3.76
C GLN A 38 6.66 -13.12 2.83
N LEU A 39 5.65 -12.28 2.79
CA LEU A 39 4.57 -12.40 1.83
C LEU A 39 4.93 -11.72 0.51
N SER A 40 4.32 -12.18 -0.56
CA SER A 40 4.39 -11.50 -1.86
C SER A 40 3.86 -10.06 -1.73
N PRO A 41 4.40 -9.07 -2.47
CA PRO A 41 3.81 -7.73 -2.55
C PRO A 41 2.33 -7.74 -2.91
N TYR A 42 1.86 -8.75 -3.61
CA TYR A 42 0.45 -8.94 -3.93
C TYR A 42 -0.46 -8.94 -2.70
N ALA A 43 0.02 -9.45 -1.57
CA ALA A 43 -0.78 -9.57 -0.35
C ALA A 43 -1.24 -8.21 0.22
N PHE A 44 -0.40 -7.16 0.11
CA PHE A 44 -0.63 -5.88 0.78
C PHE A 44 -0.38 -4.64 -0.07
N HIS A 45 0.30 -4.77 -1.21
CA HIS A 45 0.72 -3.62 -2.02
C HIS A 45 0.17 -3.63 -3.45
N TYR A 46 -0.58 -4.68 -3.81
CA TYR A 46 -1.13 -4.79 -5.14
C TYR A 46 -2.51 -4.13 -5.23
N PRO A 47 -2.87 -3.44 -6.34
CA PRO A 47 -2.01 -3.20 -7.50
C PRO A 47 -0.87 -2.21 -7.20
N LEU A 48 0.16 -2.21 -8.05
CA LEU A 48 1.31 -1.33 -7.89
C LEU A 48 1.00 0.11 -8.31
N TYR A 49 1.94 1.01 -8.05
CA TYR A 49 1.82 2.45 -8.30
C TYR A 49 2.05 2.87 -9.76
N ASP A 50 2.36 1.93 -10.65
CA ASP A 50 2.48 2.22 -12.07
C ASP A 50 1.11 2.56 -12.71
N ALA A 51 1.14 3.10 -13.92
CA ALA A 51 -0.07 3.54 -14.60
C ALA A 51 -1.11 2.42 -14.78
N ALA A 52 -0.66 1.18 -15.01
CA ALA A 52 -1.55 0.04 -15.18
C ALA A 52 -2.20 -0.36 -13.84
N GLY A 53 -1.42 -0.37 -12.75
CA GLY A 53 -1.91 -0.64 -11.41
C GLY A 53 -2.92 0.40 -10.94
N LEU A 54 -2.63 1.69 -11.09
CA LEU A 54 -3.56 2.76 -10.74
C LEU A 54 -4.85 2.71 -11.58
N ARG A 55 -4.73 2.41 -12.88
CA ARG A 55 -5.92 2.20 -13.73
C ARG A 55 -6.78 1.05 -13.24
N SER A 56 -6.18 -0.08 -12.88
CA SER A 56 -6.91 -1.25 -12.40
C SER A 56 -7.67 -0.99 -11.09
N MET A 57 -7.22 -0.03 -10.29
CA MET A 57 -7.88 0.37 -9.05
C MET A 57 -8.97 1.44 -9.26
N PHE A 58 -8.66 2.49 -10.03
CA PHE A 58 -9.50 3.69 -10.07
C PHE A 58 -10.32 3.88 -11.35
N VAL A 59 -10.08 3.08 -12.39
CA VAL A 59 -10.76 3.21 -13.69
C VAL A 59 -11.46 1.94 -14.10
N GLU A 60 -10.88 0.79 -13.81
CA GLU A 60 -11.38 -0.52 -14.20
C GLU A 60 -12.09 -1.21 -13.03
N GLU A 61 -12.92 -2.18 -13.34
CA GLU A 61 -13.45 -3.15 -12.40
C GLU A 61 -12.58 -4.40 -12.46
N ARG A 62 -11.87 -4.68 -11.37
CA ARG A 62 -11.00 -5.84 -11.22
C ARG A 62 -11.16 -6.50 -9.87
N GLU A 63 -10.96 -7.80 -9.85
CA GLU A 63 -10.84 -8.58 -8.61
C GLU A 63 -9.36 -8.90 -8.35
N PHE A 64 -9.00 -8.91 -7.06
CA PHE A 64 -7.66 -9.24 -6.59
C PHE A 64 -7.74 -10.35 -5.54
N PRO A 65 -8.07 -11.59 -5.97
CA PRO A 65 -8.23 -12.70 -5.03
C PRO A 65 -6.91 -13.00 -4.32
N GLY A 66 -6.96 -13.09 -2.98
CA GLY A 66 -5.78 -13.32 -2.15
C GLY A 66 -5.03 -12.06 -1.72
N ALA A 67 -5.43 -10.88 -2.16
CA ALA A 67 -4.97 -9.63 -1.55
C ALA A 67 -5.73 -9.37 -0.26
N TYR A 68 -5.02 -9.05 0.82
CA TYR A 68 -5.61 -8.73 2.12
C TYR A 68 -5.98 -7.26 2.24
N LEU A 69 -5.22 -6.39 1.56
CA LEU A 69 -5.53 -4.96 1.47
C LEU A 69 -4.94 -4.38 0.16
N HIS A 70 -5.38 -3.19 -0.18
CA HIS A 70 -4.88 -2.43 -1.33
C HIS A 70 -4.21 -1.16 -0.86
N HIS A 71 -2.96 -0.96 -1.29
CA HIS A 71 -2.26 0.29 -1.07
C HIS A 71 -2.71 1.30 -2.13
N LEU A 72 -3.24 2.44 -1.70
CA LEU A 72 -3.80 3.44 -2.63
C LEU A 72 -2.75 4.34 -3.28
N TRP A 73 -1.49 4.25 -2.82
CA TRP A 73 -0.37 5.01 -3.40
C TRP A 73 -0.66 6.50 -3.50
N GLU A 74 -1.08 7.12 -2.40
CA GLU A 74 -1.59 8.49 -2.35
C GLU A 74 -0.72 9.49 -3.11
N SER A 75 0.61 9.45 -2.93
CA SER A 75 1.54 10.34 -3.64
C SER A 75 1.48 10.24 -5.17
N PHE A 76 1.02 9.11 -5.71
CA PHE A 76 0.90 8.87 -7.14
C PHE A 76 -0.54 8.96 -7.65
N SER A 77 -1.50 8.70 -6.78
CA SER A 77 -2.92 8.61 -7.16
C SER A 77 -3.73 9.86 -6.81
N TRP A 78 -3.22 10.76 -5.95
CA TRP A 78 -3.96 11.91 -5.46
C TRP A 78 -4.49 12.80 -6.58
N ASN A 79 -3.60 13.33 -7.40
CA ASN A 79 -3.97 14.34 -8.41
C ASN A 79 -4.91 13.79 -9.48
N ASP A 80 -4.73 12.54 -9.89
CA ASP A 80 -5.47 11.97 -10.99
C ASP A 80 -6.78 11.29 -10.57
N TYR A 81 -6.83 10.79 -9.34
CA TYR A 81 -7.94 9.97 -8.86
C TYR A 81 -8.50 10.41 -7.51
N LEU A 82 -7.74 10.32 -6.41
CA LEU A 82 -8.29 10.46 -5.06
C LEU A 82 -8.91 11.84 -4.80
N SER A 83 -8.26 12.92 -5.25
CA SER A 83 -8.77 14.29 -5.07
C SER A 83 -10.09 14.57 -5.80
N LYS A 84 -10.46 13.72 -6.74
CA LYS A 84 -11.68 13.85 -7.56
C LYS A 84 -12.84 12.99 -7.03
N LEU A 85 -12.60 12.18 -6.01
CA LEU A 85 -13.64 11.34 -5.43
C LEU A 85 -14.64 12.19 -4.64
N THR A 86 -15.90 11.94 -4.90
CA THR A 86 -17.03 12.45 -4.12
C THR A 86 -17.93 11.28 -3.74
N PRO A 87 -18.81 11.42 -2.73
CA PRO A 87 -19.78 10.38 -2.41
C PRO A 87 -20.59 9.91 -3.63
N ASP A 88 -21.02 10.85 -4.47
CA ASP A 88 -21.77 10.54 -5.69
C ASP A 88 -20.96 9.72 -6.69
N ILE A 89 -19.69 10.07 -6.90
CA ILE A 89 -18.79 9.32 -7.78
C ILE A 89 -18.59 7.90 -7.25
N VAL A 90 -18.37 7.76 -5.95
CA VAL A 90 -18.23 6.45 -5.31
C VAL A 90 -19.48 5.60 -5.49
N GLN A 91 -20.67 6.20 -5.38
CA GLN A 91 -21.93 5.49 -5.55
C GLN A 91 -22.26 5.12 -7.00
N GLN A 92 -21.88 5.95 -7.97
CA GLN A 92 -22.33 5.82 -9.36
C GLN A 92 -21.35 5.09 -10.28
N LYS A 93 -20.05 5.18 -10.03
CA LYS A 93 -19.05 4.60 -10.93
C LYS A 93 -18.62 3.20 -10.51
N GLU A 94 -18.63 2.27 -11.45
CA GLU A 94 -18.15 0.91 -11.29
C GLU A 94 -16.62 0.85 -11.47
N THR A 95 -15.87 1.08 -10.39
CA THR A 95 -14.42 0.90 -10.36
C THR A 95 -14.06 0.01 -9.17
N THR A 96 -12.91 -0.64 -9.22
CA THR A 96 -12.44 -1.51 -8.13
C THR A 96 -12.51 -0.77 -6.78
N TYR A 97 -11.94 0.44 -6.71
CA TYR A 97 -11.96 1.26 -5.50
C TYR A 97 -13.39 1.53 -5.00
N ASN A 98 -14.27 1.98 -5.88
CA ASN A 98 -15.63 2.37 -5.51
C ASN A 98 -16.44 1.17 -5.03
N LEU A 99 -16.30 0.02 -5.69
CA LEU A 99 -16.99 -1.21 -5.28
C LEU A 99 -16.54 -1.68 -3.89
N ILE A 100 -15.25 -1.57 -3.58
CA ILE A 100 -14.73 -1.88 -2.25
C ILE A 100 -15.24 -0.86 -1.23
N ALA A 101 -15.14 0.43 -1.53
CA ALA A 101 -15.54 1.50 -0.62
C ALA A 101 -17.03 1.45 -0.24
N ARG A 102 -17.91 1.11 -1.18
CA ARG A 102 -19.36 0.96 -0.94
C ARG A 102 -19.71 -0.07 0.14
N ARG A 103 -18.85 -1.03 0.41
CA ARG A 103 -19.08 -2.03 1.47
C ARG A 103 -19.01 -1.43 2.87
N PHE A 104 -18.51 -0.20 3.00
CA PHE A 104 -18.31 0.51 4.25
C PHE A 104 -19.16 1.80 4.36
N LEU A 105 -19.97 2.08 3.36
CA LEU A 105 -20.91 3.20 3.34
C LEU A 105 -22.33 2.70 3.63
#